data_e3da45cf74aad1d937b91c6e24d05c34
#
_entry.id   e3da45cf74aad1d937b91c6e24d05c34
#
_cell.length_a   1.000
_cell.length_b   1.000
_cell.length_c   1.000
_cell.angle_alpha   90.00
_cell.angle_beta   90.00
_cell.angle_gamma   90.00
#
_symmetry.space_group_name_H-M   'P 1'
#
loop_
_entity.id
_entity.type
_entity.pdbx_description
1 polymer ?
#
loop_
_entity_poly.entity_id
_entity_poly.type
_entity_poly.pdbx_seq_one_letter_code
_entity_poly.pdbx_strand_id
1 'polypeptide(L)' 'MGMDTNPIAPMENQLTDIEGLRRSGVFPKGHEPSIRTLRAWTKLRRIPHHKVGHFVYFDPGEVAIHIRTRLKVPAR' A
#
# COMPACT_ATOMS: atom_id res chain seq x y z
N MET A 1 -21.01 24.89 4.89
CA MET A 1 -20.47 24.44 5.05
C MET A 1 -19.69 23.86 5.03
N GLY A 2 -19.58 23.81 5.01
CA GLY A 2 -18.85 23.12 4.95
C GLY A 2 -18.12 22.62 4.99
N MET A 3 -18.12 22.40 5.04
CA MET A 3 -17.48 21.78 5.19
C MET A 3 -16.82 21.06 4.97
N ASP A 4 -16.96 21.02 4.78
CA ASP A 4 -16.40 20.35 4.70
C ASP A 4 -15.74 19.80 4.35
N THR A 5 -15.90 19.79 4.08
CA THR A 5 -15.49 19.20 3.80
C THR A 5 -14.68 18.68 3.64
N ASN A 6 -14.43 18.49 3.41
CA ASN A 6 -13.56 17.91 3.31
C ASN A 6 -12.96 16.95 3.61
N PRO A 7 -12.92 16.75 3.63
CA PRO A 7 -12.25 15.71 4.38
C PRO A 7 -12.16 14.41 3.65
N ILE A 8 -12.77 14.31 2.64
CA ILE A 8 -12.85 13.09 1.86
C ILE A 8 -11.53 12.80 1.18
N ALA A 9 -10.93 13.82 0.68
CA ALA A 9 -9.67 13.66 -0.02
C ALA A 9 -8.63 12.93 0.82
N PRO A 10 -8.56 13.15 2.12
CA PRO A 10 -7.56 12.47 2.94
C PRO A 10 -7.64 10.96 2.90
N MET A 11 -8.80 10.41 2.58
CA MET A 11 -8.94 8.97 2.55
C MET A 11 -8.04 8.31 1.52
N GLU A 12 -7.81 9.01 0.41
CA GLU A 12 -7.00 8.46 -0.65
C GLU A 12 -5.52 8.45 -0.32
N ASN A 13 -5.12 9.32 0.60
CA ASN A 13 -3.73 9.46 0.98
C ASN A 13 -3.45 8.92 2.36
N GLN A 14 -4.43 8.27 2.95
CA GLN A 14 -4.29 7.80 4.29
C GLN A 14 -3.37 6.57 4.34
N LEU A 15 -2.42 6.63 5.24
CA LEU A 15 -1.54 5.49 5.46
C LEU A 15 -2.31 4.39 6.17
N THR A 16 -1.95 3.16 5.89
CA THR A 16 -2.58 2.01 6.50
C THR A 16 -1.53 1.02 6.97
N ASP A 17 -1.93 0.11 7.84
CA ASP A 17 -1.02 -0.94 8.28
C ASP A 17 -0.97 -2.04 7.23
N ILE A 18 -0.23 -3.10 7.55
CA ILE A 18 0.00 -4.18 6.59
C ILE A 18 -1.28 -4.92 6.24
N GLU A 19 -2.18 -5.07 7.22
CA GLU A 19 -3.45 -5.72 6.92
C GLU A 19 -4.35 -4.85 6.07
N GLY A 20 -4.34 -3.55 6.32
CA GLY A 20 -5.07 -2.61 5.50
C GLY A 20 -4.55 -2.59 4.08
N LEU A 21 -3.23 -2.66 3.92
CA LEU A 21 -2.65 -2.75 2.58
C LEU A 21 -3.15 -4.01 1.87
N ARG A 22 -3.13 -5.13 2.57
CA ARG A 22 -3.56 -6.39 1.98
C ARG A 22 -5.00 -6.33 1.49
N ARG A 23 -5.84 -5.59 2.19
CA ARG A 23 -7.27 -5.48 1.86
C ARG A 23 -7.60 -4.26 1.02
N SER A 24 -6.59 -3.50 0.61
CA SER A 24 -6.81 -2.21 -0.04
C SER A 24 -7.27 -2.31 -1.48
N GLY A 25 -7.14 -3.49 -2.10
CA GLY A 25 -7.45 -3.63 -3.51
C GLY A 25 -6.25 -3.49 -4.41
N VAL A 26 -5.07 -3.28 -3.84
CA VAL A 26 -3.84 -3.20 -4.62
C VAL A 26 -3.54 -4.56 -5.27
N PHE A 27 -3.88 -5.62 -4.58
CA PHE A 27 -3.64 -6.97 -5.08
C PHE A 27 -4.94 -7.57 -5.62
N PRO A 28 -4.86 -8.45 -6.60
CA PRO A 28 -6.06 -9.09 -7.14
C PRO A 28 -6.81 -9.83 -6.03
N LYS A 29 -8.13 -9.71 -6.07
CA LYS A 29 -8.98 -10.34 -5.07
C LYS A 29 -8.77 -11.84 -5.10
N GLY A 30 -8.59 -12.43 -3.93
CA GLY A 30 -8.34 -13.86 -3.81
C GLY A 30 -6.90 -14.26 -4.02
N HIS A 31 -6.04 -13.31 -4.41
CA HIS A 31 -4.63 -13.59 -4.67
C HIS A 31 -3.73 -12.65 -3.87
N GLU A 32 -4.24 -12.11 -2.79
CA GLU A 32 -3.44 -11.23 -1.96
C GLU A 32 -2.31 -12.03 -1.29
N PRO A 33 -1.11 -11.46 -1.25
CA PRO A 33 -0.02 -12.10 -0.52
C PRO A 33 -0.38 -12.25 0.96
N SER A 34 0.17 -13.26 1.59
CA SER A 34 -0.05 -13.40 3.04
C SER A 34 0.63 -12.27 3.79
N ILE A 35 0.20 -12.06 5.02
CA ILE A 35 0.84 -11.06 5.90
C ILE A 35 2.32 -11.38 6.05
N ARG A 36 2.65 -12.64 6.18
CA ARG A 36 4.04 -13.06 6.30
C ARG A 36 4.87 -12.64 5.09
N THR A 37 4.31 -12.85 3.90
CA THR A 37 4.98 -12.46 2.67
C THR A 37 5.15 -10.95 2.59
N LEU A 38 4.11 -10.21 2.94
CA LEU A 38 4.18 -8.75 2.91
C LEU A 38 5.21 -8.23 3.91
N ARG A 39 5.33 -8.85 5.07
CA ARG A 39 6.35 -8.47 6.03
C ARG A 39 7.75 -8.71 5.49
N ALA A 40 7.93 -9.84 4.82
CA ALA A 40 9.22 -10.15 4.21
C ALA A 40 9.58 -9.14 3.15
N TRP A 41 8.62 -8.79 2.29
CA TRP A 41 8.86 -7.79 1.25
C TRP A 41 9.20 -6.43 1.83
N THR A 42 8.54 -6.06 2.91
CA THR A 42 8.83 -4.79 3.58
C THR A 42 10.23 -4.79 4.14
N LYS A 43 10.60 -5.87 4.81
CA LYS A 43 11.92 -6.00 5.40
C LYS A 43 13.01 -5.95 4.35
N LEU A 44 12.75 -6.52 3.20
CA LEU A 44 13.69 -6.54 2.08
C LEU A 44 13.59 -5.29 1.23
N ARG A 45 12.74 -4.34 1.62
CA ARG A 45 12.55 -3.08 0.91
C ARG A 45 12.09 -3.27 -0.52
N ARG A 46 11.26 -4.25 -0.73
CA ARG A 46 10.72 -4.53 -2.07
C ARG A 46 9.47 -3.72 -2.35
N ILE A 47 8.82 -3.19 -1.33
CA ILE A 47 7.66 -2.33 -1.50
C ILE A 47 7.85 -1.07 -0.67
N PRO A 48 7.33 0.07 -1.17
CA PRO A 48 7.48 1.33 -0.44
C PRO A 48 6.68 1.30 0.85
N HIS A 49 7.25 1.87 1.88
CA HIS A 49 6.60 1.94 3.18
C HIS A 49 7.13 3.16 3.91
N HIS A 50 6.42 3.53 4.96
CA HIS A 50 6.77 4.67 5.80
C HIS A 50 6.93 4.18 7.22
N LYS A 51 8.02 4.55 7.85
CA LYS A 51 8.28 4.14 9.20
C LYS A 51 8.07 5.33 10.14
N VAL A 52 7.13 5.17 11.06
CA VAL A 52 6.82 6.20 12.03
C VAL A 52 7.07 5.61 13.41
N GLY A 53 8.20 5.98 14.00
CA GLY A 53 8.62 5.36 15.26
C GLY A 53 8.88 3.88 15.04
N HIS A 54 8.13 3.05 15.75
CA HIS A 54 8.25 1.60 15.63
C HIS A 54 7.25 1.01 14.65
N PHE A 55 6.39 1.85 14.08
CA PHE A 55 5.29 1.37 13.27
C PHE A 55 5.61 1.55 11.80
N VAL A 56 5.16 0.60 11.00
CA VAL A 56 5.33 0.63 9.55
C VAL A 56 3.96 0.81 8.93
N TYR A 57 3.86 1.78 8.03
CA TYR A 57 2.61 2.08 7.34
C TYR A 57 2.85 2.11 5.85
N PHE A 58 1.77 1.95 5.11
CA PHE A 58 1.81 1.90 3.66
C PHE A 58 0.81 2.89 3.08
N ASP A 59 1.18 3.49 1.97
CA ASP A 59 0.26 4.24 1.14
C ASP A 59 -0.12 3.32 -0.01
N PRO A 60 -1.36 2.82 -0.06
CA PRO A 60 -1.72 1.87 -1.12
C PRO A 60 -1.49 2.43 -2.52
N GLY A 61 -1.66 3.74 -2.70
CA GLY A 61 -1.39 4.35 -4.00
C GLY A 61 0.06 4.23 -4.40
N GLU A 62 0.98 4.47 -3.46
CA GLU A 62 2.40 4.31 -3.74
C GLU A 62 2.75 2.88 -4.07
N VAL A 63 2.18 1.95 -3.32
CA VAL A 63 2.45 0.53 -3.56
C VAL A 63 1.95 0.13 -4.92
N ALA A 64 0.76 0.59 -5.31
CA ALA A 64 0.21 0.26 -6.61
C ALA A 64 1.10 0.79 -7.73
N ILE A 65 1.56 2.02 -7.61
CA ILE A 65 2.44 2.61 -8.61
C ILE A 65 3.75 1.83 -8.68
N HIS A 66 4.29 1.50 -7.54
CA HIS A 66 5.54 0.75 -7.47
C HIS A 66 5.41 -0.60 -8.18
N ILE A 67 4.32 -1.31 -7.91
CA ILE A 67 4.11 -2.60 -8.55
C ILE A 67 4.01 -2.44 -10.06
N ARG A 68 3.28 -1.43 -10.52
CA ARG A 68 3.10 -1.23 -11.96
C ARG A 68 4.39 -0.85 -12.66
N THR A 69 5.25 -0.11 -12.00
CA THR A 69 6.42 0.45 -12.67
C THR A 69 7.70 -0.33 -12.41
N ARG A 70 7.87 -0.84 -11.19
CA ARG A 70 9.13 -1.47 -10.81
C ARG A 70 9.08 -2.98 -10.90
N LEU A 71 7.90 -3.56 -10.72
CA LEU A 71 7.76 -5.02 -10.74
C LEU A 71 7.13 -5.50 -12.02
N LYS A 72 6.98 -4.62 -12.99
CA LYS A 72 6.42 -4.98 -14.27
C LYS A 72 7.39 -5.88 -15.04
N VAL A 73 6.84 -6.95 -15.62
CA VAL A 73 7.62 -7.82 -16.49
C VAL A 73 7.27 -7.43 -17.92
N PRO A 74 8.22 -6.93 -18.70
CA PRO A 74 7.93 -6.49 -20.07
C PRO A 74 7.49 -7.65 -20.95
N ALA A 75 6.57 -7.35 -21.83
CA ALA A 75 6.15 -8.31 -22.85
C ALA A 75 7.28 -8.45 -23.88
N ARG A 76 7.38 -9.64 -24.44
CA ARG A 76 8.46 -9.91 -25.40
C ARG A 76 7.90 -10.33 -26.73
#